data_17d3f9358ff6f589c7eeaec432fc0a2b
#
_entry.id   17d3f9358ff6f589c7eeaec432fc0a2b
#
_cell.length_a   1.000
_cell.length_b   1.000
_cell.length_c   1.000
_cell.angle_alpha   90.00
_cell.angle_beta   90.00
_cell.angle_gamma   90.00
#
_symmetry.space_group_name_H-M   'P 1'
#
loop_
_entity.id
_entity.type
_entity.pdbx_description
1 polymer ?
#
loop_
_entity_poly.entity_id
_entity_poly.type
_entity_poly.pdbx_seq_one_letter_code
_entity_poly.pdbx_strand_id
1 'polypeptide(L)'
;WFTTGFVNANLGSITQKAVGETNYKKTVSINGIAANIRSGYRYGQTTGDAITADLVYTSGNKDGISDGKYTGVMTGNTWGSPGGIFIGHGAYLLFPHGNVVNRFMAAVTDLSNVGYGITGGTINVSKDLIPNKLHAKVGGAFGLSNITPAKGGNIIGYEGNAKLSYDLGPFMSIEAHGAYLALGNFYDSPSVNGNKSSRPVNPWTAFTCFKWLIF
;
A
#
# COMPACT_ATOMS: atom_id res chain seq x y z
N TRP A 1 8.57 17.41 -14.91
CA TRP A 1 8.96 16.52 -13.82
C TRP A 1 8.41 17.04 -12.50
N PHE A 2 7.99 16.13 -11.62
CA PHE A 2 7.76 16.41 -10.22
C PHE A 2 8.30 15.26 -9.37
N THR A 3 8.72 15.59 -8.15
CA THR A 3 9.11 14.60 -7.13
C THR A 3 8.58 15.06 -5.79
N THR A 4 7.96 14.15 -5.06
CA THR A 4 7.47 14.37 -3.70
C THR A 4 7.84 13.18 -2.84
N GLY A 5 7.85 13.34 -1.53
CA GLY A 5 8.14 12.23 -0.64
C GLY A 5 8.07 12.65 0.83
N PHE A 6 8.23 11.66 1.69
CA PHE A 6 8.31 11.88 3.14
C PHE A 6 9.24 10.86 3.80
N VAL A 7 9.71 11.20 4.97
CA VAL A 7 10.36 10.29 5.91
C VAL A 7 9.68 10.46 7.26
N ASN A 8 9.25 9.36 7.86
CA ASN A 8 8.63 9.31 9.18
C ASN A 8 9.46 8.44 10.11
N ALA A 9 9.55 8.83 11.37
CA ALA A 9 10.14 8.03 12.44
C ALA A 9 9.16 7.87 13.59
N ASN A 10 8.98 6.63 14.06
CA ASN A 10 8.23 6.32 15.27
C ASN A 10 9.23 6.09 16.40
N LEU A 11 9.35 7.02 17.32
CA LEU A 11 10.25 6.95 18.44
C LEU A 11 9.46 6.97 19.76
N GLY A 12 9.78 6.06 20.68
CA GLY A 12 9.10 6.04 21.96
C GLY A 12 9.35 4.80 22.80
N SER A 13 8.51 4.61 23.77
CA SER A 13 8.51 3.39 24.59
C SER A 13 7.11 3.06 25.07
N ILE A 14 6.80 1.78 25.12
CA ILE A 14 5.61 1.26 25.77
C ILE A 14 5.98 0.82 27.18
N THR A 15 5.22 1.28 28.14
CA THR A 15 5.30 0.82 29.53
C THR A 15 4.04 0.07 29.88
N GLN A 16 4.19 -1.08 30.50
CA GLN A 16 3.09 -1.90 30.96
C GLN A 16 3.01 -1.91 32.47
N LYS A 17 1.79 -1.84 32.98
CA LYS A 17 1.50 -2.05 34.39
C LYS A 17 0.71 -3.34 34.51
N ALA A 18 1.24 -4.32 35.22
CA ALA A 18 0.50 -5.54 35.47
C ALA A 18 -0.67 -5.27 36.45
N VAL A 19 -1.75 -6.03 36.29
CA VAL A 19 -2.91 -5.91 37.19
C VAL A 19 -2.47 -6.20 38.63
N GLY A 20 -2.70 -5.25 39.54
CA GLY A 20 -2.30 -5.34 40.95
C GLY A 20 -0.92 -4.77 41.30
N GLU A 21 -0.09 -4.36 40.31
CA GLU A 21 1.18 -3.67 40.56
C GLU A 21 1.00 -2.15 40.62
N THR A 22 1.79 -1.48 41.45
CA THR A 22 1.79 -0.01 41.57
C THR A 22 2.74 0.66 40.61
N ASN A 23 3.80 -0.04 40.13
CA ASN A 23 4.86 0.51 39.31
C ASN A 23 4.73 0.13 37.83
N TYR A 24 5.03 1.08 36.95
CA TYR A 24 5.18 0.81 35.52
C TYR A 24 6.54 0.19 35.24
N LYS A 25 6.56 -0.91 34.49
CA LYS A 25 7.78 -1.47 33.93
C LYS A 25 7.93 -1.02 32.47
N LYS A 26 9.07 -0.47 32.09
CA LYS A 26 9.40 -0.26 30.69
C LYS A 26 9.48 -1.62 30.02
N THR A 27 8.61 -1.83 29.06
CA THR A 27 8.48 -3.13 28.42
C THR A 27 9.16 -3.17 27.05
N VAL A 28 8.98 -2.10 26.23
CA VAL A 28 9.42 -2.10 24.84
C VAL A 28 9.86 -0.69 24.42
N SER A 29 11.01 -0.61 23.76
CA SER A 29 11.50 0.58 23.06
C SER A 29 11.03 0.56 21.62
N ILE A 30 10.46 1.63 21.09
CA ILE A 30 9.97 1.75 19.72
C ILE A 30 10.95 2.58 18.90
N ASN A 31 11.35 2.06 17.72
CA ASN A 31 12.22 2.74 16.78
C ASN A 31 11.90 2.26 15.34
N GLY A 32 10.82 2.76 14.78
CA GLY A 32 10.37 2.43 13.44
C GLY A 32 10.63 3.58 12.45
N ILE A 33 10.94 3.25 11.21
CA ILE A 33 11.19 4.21 10.13
C ILE A 33 10.33 3.85 8.92
N ALA A 34 9.77 4.88 8.27
CA ALA A 34 9.11 4.77 6.98
C ALA A 34 9.54 5.91 6.05
N ALA A 35 9.61 5.62 4.76
CA ALA A 35 9.91 6.60 3.73
C ALA A 35 9.09 6.33 2.48
N ASN A 36 8.78 7.37 1.75
CA ASN A 36 8.14 7.29 0.43
C ASN A 36 8.80 8.31 -0.50
N ILE A 37 8.93 7.94 -1.75
CA ILE A 37 9.29 8.84 -2.83
C ILE A 37 8.38 8.57 -4.03
N ARG A 38 7.81 9.61 -4.57
CA ARG A 38 6.99 9.59 -5.78
C ARG A 38 7.57 10.56 -6.80
N SER A 39 7.76 10.08 -8.02
CA SER A 39 8.20 10.89 -9.15
C SER A 39 7.24 10.71 -10.33
N GLY A 40 7.09 11.77 -11.11
CA GLY A 40 6.29 11.72 -12.32
C GLY A 40 6.87 12.59 -13.43
N TYR A 41 6.63 12.12 -14.64
CA TYR A 41 7.01 12.78 -15.88
C TYR A 41 5.81 12.90 -16.80
N ARG A 42 5.51 14.10 -17.25
CA ARG A 42 4.51 14.36 -18.29
C ARG A 42 5.21 14.34 -19.63
N TYR A 43 4.81 13.42 -20.51
CA TYR A 43 5.49 13.20 -21.79
C TYR A 43 4.71 13.68 -23.00
N GLY A 44 3.42 14.01 -22.83
CA GLY A 44 2.53 14.42 -23.91
C GLY A 44 2.04 15.84 -23.78
N GLN A 45 1.03 16.17 -24.60
CA GLN A 45 0.46 17.52 -24.69
C GLN A 45 -0.67 17.74 -23.67
N THR A 46 -1.22 16.66 -23.10
CA THR A 46 -2.30 16.72 -22.12
C THR A 46 -1.79 16.41 -20.73
N THR A 47 -2.57 16.78 -19.71
CA THR A 47 -2.24 16.47 -18.31
C THR A 47 -2.37 14.99 -17.97
N GLY A 48 -3.10 14.24 -18.79
CA GLY A 48 -3.28 12.79 -18.64
C GLY A 48 -2.11 11.96 -19.18
N ASP A 49 -1.26 12.55 -20.04
CA ASP A 49 -0.09 11.87 -20.62
C ASP A 49 1.08 11.87 -19.62
N ALA A 50 1.13 10.88 -18.75
CA ALA A 50 2.11 10.84 -17.67
C ALA A 50 2.62 9.44 -17.38
N ILE A 51 3.88 9.38 -16.92
CA ILE A 51 4.46 8.21 -16.26
C ILE A 51 4.68 8.60 -14.80
N THR A 52 4.24 7.76 -13.88
CA THR A 52 4.44 7.96 -12.45
C THR A 52 5.04 6.71 -11.82
N ALA A 53 6.02 6.90 -10.95
CA ALA A 53 6.58 5.85 -10.12
C ALA A 53 6.47 6.27 -8.65
N ASP A 54 6.15 5.33 -7.78
CA ASP A 54 5.97 5.54 -6.35
C ASP A 54 6.66 4.39 -5.61
N LEU A 55 7.56 4.69 -4.68
CA LEU A 55 8.27 3.72 -3.87
C LEU A 55 8.01 3.98 -2.40
N VAL A 56 7.84 2.93 -1.63
CA VAL A 56 7.64 2.97 -0.19
C VAL A 56 8.58 1.98 0.51
N TYR A 57 9.08 2.41 1.65
CA TYR A 57 9.84 1.58 2.59
C TYR A 57 9.23 1.74 3.98
N THR A 58 9.05 0.65 4.68
CA THR A 58 8.72 0.64 6.11
C THR A 58 9.56 -0.38 6.83
N SER A 59 10.17 -0.01 7.95
CA SER A 59 10.96 -0.95 8.74
C SER A 59 10.10 -2.06 9.34
N GLY A 60 10.70 -3.24 9.49
CA GLY A 60 10.08 -4.39 10.11
C GLY A 60 10.69 -4.74 11.46
N ASN A 61 10.03 -5.62 12.21
CA ASN A 61 10.47 -6.14 13.48
C ASN A 61 10.55 -7.67 13.44
N LYS A 62 11.74 -8.23 13.65
CA LYS A 62 11.99 -9.65 13.47
C LYS A 62 11.48 -10.49 14.65
N ASP A 63 11.73 -10.04 15.86
CA ASP A 63 11.63 -10.87 17.07
C ASP A 63 10.40 -10.51 17.93
N GLY A 64 9.41 -9.86 17.34
CA GLY A 64 8.25 -9.35 18.08
C GLY A 64 8.68 -8.31 19.11
N ILE A 65 8.27 -8.45 20.34
CA ILE A 65 8.64 -7.55 21.46
C ILE A 65 9.44 -8.27 22.55
N SER A 66 9.86 -9.50 22.31
CA SER A 66 10.48 -10.36 23.32
C SER A 66 11.86 -9.87 23.78
N ASP A 67 12.57 -9.16 22.90
CA ASP A 67 13.86 -8.53 23.19
C ASP A 67 13.75 -7.11 23.81
N GLY A 68 12.54 -6.66 24.13
CA GLY A 68 12.27 -5.31 24.65
C GLY A 68 12.41 -4.21 23.63
N LYS A 69 12.42 -4.53 22.33
CA LYS A 69 12.51 -3.55 21.21
C LYS A 69 11.42 -3.83 20.19
N TYR A 70 10.95 -2.79 19.54
CA TYR A 70 10.08 -2.86 18.38
C TYR A 70 10.62 -1.93 17.32
N THR A 71 11.17 -2.49 16.25
CA THR A 71 11.80 -1.77 15.14
C THR A 71 10.87 -1.63 13.92
N GLY A 72 9.70 -2.26 13.96
CA GLY A 72 8.68 -2.10 12.94
C GLY A 72 8.04 -0.73 12.99
N VAL A 73 7.60 -0.23 11.85
CA VAL A 73 6.81 0.99 11.82
C VAL A 73 5.42 0.74 12.42
N MET A 74 4.96 1.67 13.23
CA MET A 74 3.59 1.69 13.73
C MET A 74 2.76 2.58 12.81
N THR A 75 1.89 1.99 12.02
CA THR A 75 0.91 2.70 11.24
C THR A 75 -0.29 3.00 12.12
N GLY A 76 -0.59 4.26 12.34
CA GLY A 76 -1.84 4.66 12.96
C GLY A 76 -3.01 4.17 12.10
N ASN A 77 -4.11 3.79 12.73
CA ASN A 77 -5.24 3.24 12.04
C ASN A 77 -5.72 4.19 10.94
N THR A 78 -5.79 3.71 9.81
CA THR A 78 -6.30 3.91 8.45
C THR A 78 -7.17 5.12 8.11
N TRP A 79 -7.58 5.95 9.01
CA TRP A 79 -8.41 7.10 8.75
C TRP A 79 -7.58 8.37 8.63
N GLY A 80 -6.94 8.55 7.44
CA GLY A 80 -6.52 9.87 6.97
C GLY A 80 -5.77 10.76 7.95
N SER A 81 -4.97 10.18 8.86
CA SER A 81 -4.15 10.97 9.76
C SER A 81 -3.19 11.83 8.95
N PRO A 82 -3.19 13.16 9.12
CA PRO A 82 -2.14 14.01 8.58
C PRO A 82 -0.78 13.47 9.02
N GLY A 83 0.12 13.20 8.07
CA GLY A 83 1.42 12.57 8.34
C GLY A 83 1.38 11.04 8.41
N GLY A 84 0.30 10.40 7.99
CA GLY A 84 0.23 8.95 7.83
C GLY A 84 1.22 8.43 6.79
N ILE A 85 1.62 7.16 6.96
CA ILE A 85 2.46 6.47 5.98
C ILE A 85 1.54 5.99 4.87
N PHE A 86 1.86 6.35 3.63
CA PHE A 86 1.08 5.96 2.47
C PHE A 86 1.96 5.74 1.24
N ILE A 87 1.41 5.01 0.27
CA ILE A 87 1.89 4.95 -1.09
C ILE A 87 0.81 5.57 -1.99
N GLY A 88 1.24 6.33 -2.98
CA GLY A 88 0.33 7.01 -3.89
C GLY A 88 -0.47 6.04 -4.76
N HIS A 89 -1.37 6.59 -5.53
CA HIS A 89 -2.27 5.83 -6.40
C HIS A 89 -1.50 5.04 -7.46
N GLY A 90 -1.80 3.78 -7.63
CA GLY A 90 -1.14 3.00 -8.67
C GLY A 90 -1.39 1.51 -8.62
N ALA A 91 -1.93 1.02 -7.52
CA ALA A 91 -2.35 -0.37 -7.35
C ALA A 91 -3.78 -0.43 -6.80
N TYR A 92 -4.48 -1.53 -7.05
CA TYR A 92 -5.85 -1.74 -6.56
C TYR A 92 -5.94 -2.80 -5.47
N LEU A 93 -5.05 -3.77 -5.50
CA LEU A 93 -5.06 -4.93 -4.62
C LEU A 93 -3.87 -4.92 -3.66
N LEU A 94 -2.66 -4.69 -4.17
CA LEU A 94 -1.46 -4.71 -3.34
C LEU A 94 -1.38 -3.49 -2.41
N PHE A 95 -1.68 -2.30 -2.96
CA PHE A 95 -1.71 -1.03 -2.21
C PHE A 95 -3.01 -0.26 -2.51
N PRO A 96 -4.15 -0.69 -1.99
CA PRO A 96 -5.47 -0.19 -2.37
C PRO A 96 -5.82 1.20 -1.80
N HIS A 97 -4.85 1.98 -1.38
CA HIS A 97 -5.07 3.30 -0.81
C HIS A 97 -5.79 4.24 -1.78
N GLY A 98 -6.91 4.79 -1.36
CA GLY A 98 -7.66 5.81 -2.11
C GLY A 98 -8.40 5.31 -3.35
N ASN A 99 -8.45 4.00 -3.59
CA ASN A 99 -9.26 3.48 -4.69
C ASN A 99 -10.73 3.34 -4.30
N VAL A 100 -11.60 3.25 -5.31
CA VAL A 100 -13.06 3.18 -5.12
C VAL A 100 -13.55 1.84 -4.58
N VAL A 101 -12.75 0.78 -4.69
CA VAL A 101 -13.14 -0.59 -4.33
C VAL A 101 -12.98 -0.84 -2.85
N ASN A 102 -11.94 -0.28 -2.24
CA ASN A 102 -11.49 -0.65 -0.91
C ASN A 102 -11.38 0.52 0.06
N ARG A 103 -12.35 1.41 0.00
CA ARG A 103 -12.35 2.63 0.82
C ARG A 103 -12.35 2.36 2.32
N PHE A 104 -12.91 1.23 2.73
CA PHE A 104 -13.13 0.87 4.13
C PHE A 104 -12.66 -0.54 4.49
N MET A 105 -12.11 -1.28 3.53
CA MET A 105 -11.66 -2.64 3.73
C MET A 105 -10.16 -2.67 4.01
N ALA A 106 -9.73 -3.70 4.70
CA ALA A 106 -8.32 -3.97 4.84
C ALA A 106 -7.69 -4.17 3.46
N ALA A 107 -6.57 -3.51 3.23
CA ALA A 107 -5.73 -3.79 2.08
C ALA A 107 -5.28 -5.24 2.09
N VAL A 108 -4.93 -5.79 0.95
CA VAL A 108 -4.22 -7.08 0.89
C VAL A 108 -2.96 -6.99 1.74
N THR A 109 -2.29 -5.85 1.68
CA THR A 109 -1.12 -5.55 2.50
C THR A 109 -1.26 -4.15 3.09
N ASP A 110 -1.25 -4.03 4.42
CA ASP A 110 -1.02 -2.73 5.03
C ASP A 110 0.48 -2.39 5.02
N LEU A 111 0.81 -1.11 5.15
CA LEU A 111 2.18 -0.66 5.02
C LEU A 111 3.10 -1.05 6.19
N SER A 112 2.57 -1.48 7.33
CA SER A 112 3.36 -2.12 8.38
C SER A 112 3.67 -3.58 8.08
N ASN A 113 2.89 -4.17 7.17
CA ASN A 113 2.94 -5.57 6.81
C ASN A 113 2.89 -6.47 8.05
N VAL A 114 1.93 -6.19 8.96
CA VAL A 114 1.76 -6.92 10.22
C VAL A 114 3.04 -6.92 11.06
N GLY A 115 3.85 -5.87 10.95
CA GLY A 115 5.13 -5.74 11.65
C GLY A 115 6.35 -6.28 10.89
N TYR A 116 6.17 -6.97 9.77
CA TYR A 116 7.32 -7.43 8.96
C TYR A 116 7.97 -6.31 8.14
N GLY A 117 7.30 -5.14 8.00
CA GLY A 117 7.75 -4.06 7.14
C GLY A 117 7.63 -4.40 5.66
N ILE A 118 7.70 -3.39 4.81
CA ILE A 118 7.57 -3.56 3.36
C ILE A 118 8.53 -2.64 2.60
N THR A 119 9.09 -3.18 1.52
CA THR A 119 9.67 -2.42 0.42
C THR A 119 8.82 -2.69 -0.81
N GLY A 120 8.24 -1.67 -1.40
CA GLY A 120 7.36 -1.87 -2.54
C GLY A 120 7.21 -0.61 -3.37
N GLY A 121 6.51 -0.75 -4.48
CA GLY A 121 6.29 0.38 -5.34
C GLY A 121 5.29 0.11 -6.44
N THR A 122 4.95 1.18 -7.13
CA THR A 122 4.08 1.17 -8.31
C THR A 122 4.73 1.93 -9.46
N ILE A 123 4.43 1.50 -10.67
CA ILE A 123 4.71 2.26 -11.89
C ILE A 123 3.45 2.30 -12.73
N ASN A 124 3.11 3.47 -13.25
CA ASN A 124 1.89 3.67 -14.03
C ASN A 124 2.19 4.53 -15.25
N VAL A 125 1.58 4.17 -16.35
CA VAL A 125 1.56 4.97 -17.58
C VAL A 125 0.11 5.33 -17.86
N SER A 126 -0.17 6.60 -18.00
CA SER A 126 -1.47 7.12 -18.39
C SER A 126 -1.38 7.86 -19.71
N LYS A 127 -2.43 7.81 -20.50
CA LYS A 127 -2.55 8.48 -21.79
C LYS A 127 -3.98 8.95 -22.03
N ASP A 128 -4.11 10.15 -22.53
CA ASP A 128 -5.34 10.68 -23.09
C ASP A 128 -5.47 10.19 -24.55
N LEU A 129 -6.21 9.10 -24.74
CA LEU A 129 -6.45 8.53 -26.08
C LEU A 129 -7.27 9.49 -26.95
N ILE A 130 -8.23 10.17 -26.34
CA ILE A 130 -8.97 11.30 -26.92
C ILE A 130 -8.93 12.42 -25.87
N PRO A 131 -8.27 13.55 -26.15
CA PRO A 131 -8.17 14.67 -25.21
C PRO A 131 -9.53 15.07 -24.64
N ASN A 132 -9.59 15.22 -23.31
CA ASN A 132 -10.79 15.59 -22.54
C ASN A 132 -11.97 14.62 -22.71
N LYS A 133 -11.76 13.40 -23.19
CA LYS A 133 -12.85 12.46 -23.43
C LYS A 133 -12.55 11.01 -23.08
N LEU A 134 -11.40 10.48 -23.49
CA LEU A 134 -11.06 9.08 -23.28
C LEU A 134 -9.65 8.96 -22.70
N HIS A 135 -9.56 8.44 -21.49
CA HIS A 135 -8.33 8.30 -20.73
C HIS A 135 -8.05 6.84 -20.46
N ALA A 136 -6.84 6.40 -20.70
CA ALA A 136 -6.38 5.06 -20.36
C ALA A 136 -5.21 5.12 -19.36
N LYS A 137 -5.16 4.15 -18.46
CA LYS A 137 -4.02 3.94 -17.56
C LYS A 137 -3.73 2.46 -17.47
N VAL A 138 -2.45 2.09 -17.54
CA VAL A 138 -1.94 0.77 -17.20
C VAL A 138 -0.87 0.91 -16.13
N GLY A 139 -0.78 -0.06 -15.24
CA GLY A 139 0.17 -0.01 -14.14
C GLY A 139 0.58 -1.37 -13.64
N GLY A 140 1.67 -1.36 -12.89
CA GLY A 140 2.15 -2.50 -12.14
C GLY A 140 2.57 -2.09 -10.74
N ALA A 141 2.56 -3.05 -9.83
CA ALA A 141 3.06 -2.88 -8.48
C ALA A 141 3.82 -4.11 -8.01
N PHE A 142 4.72 -3.93 -7.05
CA PHE A 142 5.42 -5.02 -6.38
C PHE A 142 5.52 -4.74 -4.88
N GLY A 143 5.60 -5.81 -4.09
CA GLY A 143 5.82 -5.75 -2.66
C GLY A 143 6.76 -6.84 -2.18
N LEU A 144 7.71 -6.44 -1.34
CA LEU A 144 8.67 -7.32 -0.67
C LEU A 144 8.59 -7.09 0.83
N SER A 145 8.52 -8.13 1.60
CA SER A 145 8.61 -8.07 3.07
C SER A 145 10.05 -7.82 3.49
N ASN A 146 10.30 -6.88 4.38
CA ASN A 146 11.65 -6.55 4.85
C ASN A 146 12.15 -7.59 5.87
N ILE A 147 11.23 -8.23 6.58
CA ILE A 147 11.55 -9.39 7.42
C ILE A 147 10.91 -10.63 6.78
N THR A 148 11.71 -11.66 6.57
CA THR A 148 11.23 -12.93 6.04
C THR A 148 10.57 -13.73 7.15
N PRO A 149 9.29 -14.13 7.02
CA PRO A 149 8.62 -14.96 8.00
C PRO A 149 9.18 -16.39 8.01
N ALA A 150 8.99 -17.10 9.12
CA ALA A 150 9.40 -18.49 9.22
C ALA A 150 8.64 -19.37 8.19
N LYS A 151 9.36 -20.24 7.49
CA LYS A 151 8.81 -21.15 6.45
C LYS A 151 8.14 -20.44 5.27
N GLY A 152 8.51 -19.18 4.99
CA GLY A 152 8.05 -18.42 3.84
C GLY A 152 9.22 -17.71 3.17
N GLY A 153 8.92 -16.93 2.13
CA GLY A 153 9.88 -16.04 1.48
C GLY A 153 9.56 -14.56 1.78
N ASN A 154 10.20 -13.68 1.07
CA ASN A 154 10.00 -12.24 1.22
C ASN A 154 9.14 -11.60 0.12
N ILE A 155 8.80 -12.34 -0.93
CA ILE A 155 7.98 -11.79 -2.01
C ILE A 155 6.51 -11.78 -1.57
N ILE A 156 5.93 -10.58 -1.39
CA ILE A 156 4.51 -10.40 -1.11
C ILE A 156 3.71 -10.63 -2.39
N GLY A 157 4.09 -9.97 -3.49
CA GLY A 157 3.43 -10.21 -4.76
C GLY A 157 3.69 -9.13 -5.80
N TYR A 158 3.08 -9.36 -6.97
CA TYR A 158 3.14 -8.48 -8.13
C TYR A 158 1.73 -8.25 -8.66
N GLU A 159 1.37 -6.99 -8.88
CA GLU A 159 0.07 -6.60 -9.42
C GLU A 159 0.22 -6.01 -10.82
N GLY A 160 -0.68 -6.41 -11.72
CA GLY A 160 -0.96 -5.71 -12.96
C GLY A 160 -2.34 -5.09 -12.91
N ASN A 161 -2.50 -3.85 -13.36
CA ASN A 161 -3.79 -3.17 -13.37
C ASN A 161 -4.00 -2.29 -14.59
N ALA A 162 -5.26 -2.02 -14.88
CA ALA A 162 -5.66 -1.14 -15.97
C ALA A 162 -6.94 -0.36 -15.61
N LYS A 163 -7.06 0.82 -16.20
CA LYS A 163 -8.24 1.69 -16.10
C LYS A 163 -8.51 2.30 -17.46
N LEU A 164 -9.80 2.36 -17.82
CA LEU A 164 -10.31 3.15 -18.93
C LEU A 164 -11.39 4.09 -18.39
N SER A 165 -11.34 5.37 -18.72
CA SER A 165 -12.29 6.39 -18.28
C SER A 165 -12.83 7.15 -19.48
N TYR A 166 -14.14 7.29 -19.57
CA TYR A 166 -14.82 8.06 -20.61
C TYR A 166 -15.62 9.20 -19.98
N ASP A 167 -15.31 10.43 -20.37
CA ASP A 167 -16.00 11.63 -19.89
C ASP A 167 -17.26 11.88 -20.72
N LEU A 168 -18.42 11.82 -20.05
CA LEU A 168 -19.74 12.09 -20.63
C LEU A 168 -20.03 13.60 -20.70
N GLY A 169 -19.37 14.37 -19.85
CA GLY A 169 -19.51 15.81 -19.72
C GLY A 169 -18.59 16.36 -18.65
N PRO A 170 -18.61 17.67 -18.38
CA PRO A 170 -17.66 18.31 -17.45
C PRO A 170 -17.61 17.70 -16.05
N PHE A 171 -18.71 17.08 -15.60
CA PHE A 171 -18.88 16.55 -14.24
C PHE A 171 -19.31 15.09 -14.20
N MET A 172 -19.29 14.41 -15.34
CA MET A 172 -19.73 13.02 -15.42
C MET A 172 -18.71 12.16 -16.16
N SER A 173 -18.39 11.01 -15.61
CA SER A 173 -17.56 10.00 -16.27
C SER A 173 -17.99 8.57 -15.94
N ILE A 174 -17.70 7.68 -16.86
CA ILE A 174 -17.80 6.23 -16.67
C ILE A 174 -16.40 5.68 -16.69
N GLU A 175 -16.07 4.82 -15.72
CA GLU A 175 -14.76 4.17 -15.61
C GLU A 175 -14.92 2.66 -15.59
N ALA A 176 -14.02 1.95 -16.27
CA ALA A 176 -13.82 0.52 -16.15
C ALA A 176 -12.43 0.25 -15.57
N HIS A 177 -12.36 -0.64 -14.60
CA HIS A 177 -11.15 -0.96 -13.86
C HIS A 177 -10.95 -2.47 -13.82
N GLY A 178 -9.68 -2.90 -13.83
CA GLY A 178 -9.30 -4.29 -13.62
C GLY A 178 -7.93 -4.40 -13.00
N ALA A 179 -7.74 -5.40 -12.13
CA ALA A 179 -6.46 -5.74 -11.56
C ALA A 179 -6.36 -7.22 -11.22
N TYR A 180 -5.14 -7.74 -11.26
CA TYR A 180 -4.77 -9.09 -10.87
C TYR A 180 -3.49 -9.03 -10.02
N LEU A 181 -3.49 -9.73 -8.89
CA LEU A 181 -2.34 -9.82 -8.00
C LEU A 181 -1.85 -11.27 -7.92
N ALA A 182 -0.64 -11.49 -8.40
CA ALA A 182 0.09 -12.74 -8.20
C ALA A 182 0.75 -12.72 -6.81
N LEU A 183 0.23 -13.52 -5.88
CA LEU A 183 0.76 -13.64 -4.52
C LEU A 183 2.11 -14.36 -4.52
N GLY A 184 3.05 -13.81 -3.75
CA GLY A 184 4.40 -14.33 -3.61
C GLY A 184 4.56 -15.37 -2.49
N ASN A 185 5.78 -15.81 -2.30
CA ASN A 185 6.14 -16.84 -1.31
C ASN A 185 6.09 -16.36 0.17
N PHE A 186 5.86 -15.08 0.41
CA PHE A 186 5.55 -14.57 1.74
C PHE A 186 4.33 -15.26 2.36
N TYR A 187 3.34 -15.56 1.55
CA TYR A 187 2.11 -16.24 1.96
C TYR A 187 2.23 -17.76 2.10
N ASP A 188 3.41 -18.35 1.88
CA ASP A 188 3.66 -19.76 2.20
C ASP A 188 3.87 -19.97 3.69
N SER A 189 4.15 -18.90 4.44
CA SER A 189 4.34 -18.97 5.88
C SER A 189 3.02 -19.20 6.64
N PRO A 190 2.95 -20.20 7.53
CA PRO A 190 1.78 -20.39 8.37
C PRO A 190 1.44 -19.18 9.25
N SER A 191 2.44 -18.44 9.71
CA SER A 191 2.24 -17.22 10.52
C SER A 191 1.55 -16.08 9.74
N VAL A 192 1.61 -16.12 8.41
CA VAL A 192 1.03 -15.11 7.54
C VAL A 192 -0.32 -15.56 6.96
N ASN A 193 -0.43 -16.83 6.57
CA ASN A 193 -1.61 -17.34 5.88
C ASN A 193 -2.71 -17.91 6.80
N GLY A 194 -2.63 -17.64 8.10
CA GLY A 194 -3.60 -18.13 9.09
C GLY A 194 -3.49 -19.63 9.36
N ASN A 195 -2.27 -20.18 9.35
CA ASN A 195 -1.96 -21.60 9.59
C ASN A 195 -2.56 -22.55 8.54
N LYS A 196 -2.80 -22.08 7.34
CA LYS A 196 -3.26 -22.93 6.24
C LYS A 196 -2.10 -23.69 5.61
N SER A 197 -2.40 -24.85 5.03
CA SER A 197 -1.41 -25.71 4.37
C SER A 197 -0.96 -25.20 2.99
N SER A 198 -1.70 -24.28 2.40
CA SER A 198 -1.43 -23.75 1.06
C SER A 198 -1.54 -22.23 1.01
N ARG A 199 -0.82 -21.65 0.06
CA ARG A 199 -0.92 -20.22 -0.27
C ARG A 199 -2.36 -19.88 -0.66
N PRO A 200 -2.87 -18.67 -0.28
CA PRO A 200 -4.15 -18.18 -0.77
C PRO A 200 -4.21 -18.09 -2.29
N VAL A 201 -5.41 -18.14 -2.84
CA VAL A 201 -5.63 -17.94 -4.29
C VAL A 201 -5.32 -16.49 -4.66
N ASN A 202 -4.72 -16.30 -5.82
CA ASN A 202 -4.41 -14.97 -6.34
C ASN A 202 -5.69 -14.13 -6.51
N PRO A 203 -5.81 -12.98 -5.84
CA PRO A 203 -6.98 -12.14 -5.97
C PRO A 203 -7.00 -11.36 -7.29
N TRP A 204 -8.19 -11.09 -7.76
CA TRP A 204 -8.44 -10.21 -8.90
C TRP A 204 -9.67 -9.34 -8.64
N THR A 205 -9.78 -8.24 -9.36
CA THR A 205 -10.94 -7.37 -9.33
C THR A 205 -11.23 -6.81 -10.71
N ALA A 206 -12.53 -6.68 -11.02
CA ALA A 206 -13.00 -5.94 -12.17
C ALA A 206 -14.29 -5.22 -11.80
N PHE A 207 -14.40 -3.94 -12.11
CA PHE A 207 -15.58 -3.16 -11.76
C PHE A 207 -15.73 -1.96 -12.70
N THR A 208 -16.95 -1.42 -12.73
CA THR A 208 -17.26 -0.14 -13.37
C THR A 208 -17.68 0.87 -12.32
N CYS A 209 -17.40 2.14 -12.58
CA CYS A 209 -17.78 3.25 -11.73
C CYS A 209 -18.39 4.36 -12.57
N PHE A 210 -19.56 4.84 -12.15
CA PHE A 210 -20.14 6.08 -12.66
C PHE A 210 -19.85 7.19 -11.64
N LYS A 211 -19.22 8.25 -12.09
CA LYS A 211 -18.92 9.43 -11.29
C LYS A 211 -19.77 10.60 -11.75
N TRP A 212 -20.44 11.23 -10.82
CA TRP A 212 -21.19 12.44 -11.04
C TRP A 212 -20.93 13.43 -9.90
N LEU A 213 -20.37 14.59 -10.24
CA LEU A 213 -20.17 15.69 -9.29
C LEU A 213 -21.36 16.64 -9.38
N ILE A 214 -22.04 16.81 -8.26
CA ILE A 214 -23.17 17.74 -8.08
C ILE A 214 -22.67 18.83 -7.13
N PHE A 215 -22.83 20.09 -7.50
CA PHE A 215 -22.47 21.27 -6.70
C PHE A 215 -23.71 21.91 -6.11
#